data_23998c36cfc1e9385a32191c8e2b764a
#
_entry.id   23998c36cfc1e9385a32191c8e2b764a
#
_cell.length_a   1.000
_cell.length_b   1.000
_cell.length_c   1.000
_cell.angle_alpha   90.00
_cell.angle_beta   90.00
_cell.angle_gamma   90.00
#
_symmetry.space_group_name_H-M   'P 1'
#
loop_
_entity.id
_entity.type
_entity.pdbx_description
1 polymer ?
#
loop_
_entity_poly.entity_id
_entity_poly.type
_entity_poly.pdbx_seq_one_letter_code
_entity_poly.pdbx_strand_id
1 'polypeptide(L)'
;MAGFKILGFNHTSFTVSDLDRTIRFFVEACGFELLTRGPRDAGLLEKMTAIPGADVEIAFVQGPGHRLELIEYKGPADRAVIQSRLCDAGSAHIGLDVDDIEAAVRVAGDYGFRLAGEIITIDNGPNAGRRVAYTRDQDGVTVEYLQAASSGAQ
;
A
#
# COMPACT_ATOMS: atom_id res chain seq x y z
N MET A 1 -21.71 -9.24 -24.30
CA MET A 1 -20.66 -9.92 -23.50
C MET A 1 -19.36 -9.17 -23.74
N ALA A 2 -18.54 -8.95 -22.70
CA ALA A 2 -17.23 -8.31 -22.86
C ALA A 2 -16.35 -9.16 -23.77
N GLY A 3 -15.62 -8.53 -24.71
CA GLY A 3 -14.74 -9.21 -25.67
C GLY A 3 -13.42 -9.73 -25.08
N PHE A 4 -13.28 -9.74 -23.73
CA PHE A 4 -12.10 -10.18 -23.02
C PHE A 4 -12.45 -10.88 -21.70
N LYS A 5 -11.47 -11.58 -21.08
CA LYS A 5 -11.60 -12.20 -19.77
C LYS A 5 -10.49 -11.69 -18.85
N ILE A 6 -10.84 -11.38 -17.61
CA ILE A 6 -9.87 -11.15 -16.54
C ILE A 6 -9.42 -12.54 -16.05
N LEU A 7 -8.10 -12.79 -16.07
CA LEU A 7 -7.52 -14.08 -15.70
C LEU A 7 -7.08 -14.14 -14.23
N GLY A 8 -6.94 -12.97 -13.56
CA GLY A 8 -6.54 -12.87 -12.16
C GLY A 8 -6.08 -11.47 -11.79
N PHE A 9 -5.77 -11.27 -10.52
CA PHE A 9 -5.07 -10.09 -10.05
C PHE A 9 -3.56 -10.28 -10.24
N ASN A 10 -2.87 -9.28 -10.80
CA ASN A 10 -1.42 -9.31 -10.96
C ASN A 10 -0.72 -8.63 -9.78
N HIS A 11 -1.01 -7.36 -9.55
CA HIS A 11 -0.45 -6.55 -8.47
C HIS A 11 -1.30 -5.31 -8.19
N THR A 12 -1.02 -4.67 -7.05
CA THR A 12 -1.42 -3.28 -6.75
C THR A 12 -0.16 -2.43 -6.76
N SER A 13 -0.21 -1.23 -7.35
CA SER A 13 0.95 -0.35 -7.47
C SER A 13 0.79 0.91 -6.61
N PHE A 14 1.90 1.34 -5.99
CA PHE A 14 2.04 2.62 -5.32
C PHE A 14 3.20 3.39 -5.92
N THR A 15 2.95 4.65 -6.29
CA THR A 15 4.02 5.60 -6.59
C THR A 15 4.44 6.27 -5.29
N VAL A 16 5.74 6.22 -4.99
CA VAL A 16 6.30 6.66 -3.71
C VAL A 16 7.47 7.64 -3.93
N SER A 17 7.73 8.50 -2.96
CA SER A 17 8.83 9.46 -3.02
C SER A 17 10.18 8.89 -2.55
N ASP A 18 10.16 7.75 -1.84
CA ASP A 18 11.34 7.08 -1.28
C ASP A 18 11.09 5.57 -1.32
N LEU A 19 11.69 4.93 -2.33
CA LEU A 19 11.54 3.50 -2.57
C LEU A 19 12.18 2.67 -1.46
N ASP A 20 13.34 3.10 -0.94
CA ASP A 20 14.07 2.39 0.13
C ASP A 20 13.26 2.36 1.43
N ARG A 21 12.65 3.50 1.81
CA ARG A 21 11.78 3.58 2.99
C ARG A 21 10.59 2.66 2.85
N THR A 22 9.93 2.68 1.70
CA THR A 22 8.72 1.89 1.49
C THR A 22 9.01 0.40 1.39
N ILE A 23 10.12 0.00 0.75
CA ILE A 23 10.59 -1.39 0.75
C ILE A 23 10.85 -1.85 2.19
N ARG A 24 11.58 -1.07 3.00
CA ARG A 24 11.84 -1.44 4.40
C ARG A 24 10.57 -1.63 5.20
N PHE A 25 9.58 -0.75 5.01
CA PHE A 25 8.29 -0.92 5.68
C PHE A 25 7.64 -2.26 5.32
N PHE A 26 7.49 -2.58 4.03
CA PHE A 26 6.82 -3.83 3.66
C PHE A 26 7.66 -5.06 4.00
N VAL A 27 8.98 -5.02 3.86
CA VAL A 27 9.85 -6.18 4.10
C VAL A 27 10.12 -6.37 5.60
N GLU A 28 10.59 -5.33 6.29
CA GLU A 28 11.04 -5.45 7.68
C GLU A 28 9.89 -5.40 8.69
N ALA A 29 8.89 -4.54 8.45
CA ALA A 29 7.75 -4.40 9.35
C ALA A 29 6.60 -5.36 9.05
N CYS A 30 6.26 -5.54 7.76
CA CYS A 30 5.12 -6.38 7.36
C CYS A 30 5.52 -7.82 6.97
N GLY A 31 6.82 -8.13 6.91
CA GLY A 31 7.32 -9.48 6.59
C GLY A 31 7.11 -9.89 5.13
N PHE A 32 6.99 -8.93 4.21
CA PHE A 32 6.90 -9.23 2.78
C PHE A 32 8.28 -9.63 2.23
N GLU A 33 8.29 -10.36 1.13
CA GLU A 33 9.51 -10.75 0.43
C GLU A 33 9.79 -9.76 -0.72
N LEU A 34 11.02 -9.22 -0.80
CA LEU A 34 11.47 -8.45 -1.95
C LEU A 34 11.78 -9.40 -3.12
N LEU A 35 10.98 -9.36 -4.17
CA LEU A 35 11.16 -10.22 -5.34
C LEU A 35 12.17 -9.66 -6.33
N THR A 36 12.03 -8.39 -6.67
CA THR A 36 12.88 -7.71 -7.67
C THR A 36 12.97 -6.24 -7.36
N ARG A 37 14.08 -5.62 -7.78
CA ARG A 37 14.29 -4.18 -7.78
C ARG A 37 15.16 -3.77 -8.97
N GLY A 38 14.86 -2.65 -9.61
CA GLY A 38 15.71 -2.08 -10.66
C GLY A 38 15.01 -1.02 -11.51
N PRO A 39 15.80 -0.33 -12.34
CA PRO A 39 15.30 0.66 -13.27
C PRO A 39 14.46 0.02 -14.38
N ARG A 40 13.70 0.84 -15.09
CA ARG A 40 12.99 0.46 -16.32
C ARG A 40 13.51 1.29 -17.49
N ASP A 41 13.35 0.75 -18.70
CA ASP A 41 13.67 1.47 -19.92
C ASP A 41 12.83 2.75 -20.03
N ALA A 42 13.49 3.91 -20.02
CA ALA A 42 12.82 5.20 -20.01
C ALA A 42 11.98 5.45 -21.29
N GLY A 43 12.48 5.02 -22.46
CA GLY A 43 11.76 5.20 -23.72
C GLY A 43 10.50 4.34 -23.82
N LEU A 44 10.54 3.12 -23.27
CA LEU A 44 9.36 2.27 -23.16
C LEU A 44 8.36 2.84 -22.17
N LEU A 45 8.85 3.33 -21.03
CA LEU A 45 8.04 3.89 -19.98
C LEU A 45 7.29 5.15 -20.45
N GLU A 46 7.98 6.06 -21.13
CA GLU A 46 7.35 7.26 -21.72
C GLU A 46 6.21 6.88 -22.68
N LYS A 47 6.41 5.86 -23.53
CA LYS A 47 5.36 5.37 -24.43
C LYS A 47 4.16 4.78 -23.70
N MET A 48 4.41 4.07 -22.60
CA MET A 48 3.34 3.42 -21.80
C MET A 48 2.53 4.41 -20.99
N THR A 49 3.18 5.40 -20.39
CA THR A 49 2.57 6.34 -19.45
C THR A 49 2.20 7.68 -20.05
N ALA A 50 2.72 8.00 -21.25
CA ALA A 50 2.63 9.30 -21.88
C ALA A 50 3.19 10.44 -21.00
N ILE A 51 4.20 10.13 -20.17
CA ILE A 51 4.89 11.09 -19.32
C ILE A 51 6.29 11.36 -19.92
N PRO A 52 6.52 12.53 -20.56
CA PRO A 52 7.81 12.86 -21.11
C PRO A 52 8.89 12.92 -20.03
N GLY A 53 10.05 12.32 -20.29
CA GLY A 53 11.16 12.27 -19.34
C GLY A 53 10.91 11.35 -18.14
N ALA A 54 9.96 10.42 -18.22
CA ALA A 54 9.74 9.42 -17.19
C ALA A 54 11.01 8.58 -16.98
N ASP A 55 11.50 8.58 -15.75
CA ASP A 55 12.63 7.77 -15.26
C ASP A 55 12.23 7.19 -13.93
N VAL A 56 12.24 5.86 -13.81
CA VAL A 56 11.76 5.16 -12.61
C VAL A 56 12.69 4.06 -12.15
N GLU A 57 12.65 3.83 -10.85
CA GLU A 57 13.07 2.59 -10.22
C GLU A 57 11.83 1.88 -9.66
N ILE A 58 11.72 0.57 -9.89
CA ILE A 58 10.57 -0.24 -9.47
C ILE A 58 11.05 -1.39 -8.59
N ALA A 59 10.30 -1.67 -7.54
CA ALA A 59 10.44 -2.88 -6.75
C ALA A 59 9.12 -3.65 -6.71
N PHE A 60 9.20 -4.98 -6.71
CA PHE A 60 8.07 -5.85 -6.40
C PHE A 60 8.30 -6.52 -5.05
N VAL A 61 7.30 -6.41 -4.18
CA VAL A 61 7.28 -7.11 -2.89
C VAL A 61 6.07 -8.06 -2.83
N GLN A 62 6.26 -9.25 -2.26
CA GLN A 62 5.24 -10.28 -2.16
C GLN A 62 4.79 -10.44 -0.72
N GLY A 63 3.54 -10.13 -0.46
CA GLY A 63 2.85 -10.45 0.79
C GLY A 63 1.99 -11.71 0.68
N PRO A 64 1.28 -12.09 1.75
CA PRO A 64 0.33 -13.20 1.73
C PRO A 64 -0.75 -12.99 0.66
N GLY A 65 -0.73 -13.85 -0.37
CA GLY A 65 -1.75 -13.85 -1.43
C GLY A 65 -1.73 -12.68 -2.40
N HIS A 66 -0.88 -11.66 -2.22
CA HIS A 66 -0.89 -10.47 -3.06
C HIS A 66 0.50 -9.87 -3.25
N ARG A 67 0.72 -9.29 -4.44
CA ARG A 67 1.96 -8.60 -4.82
C ARG A 67 1.73 -7.10 -4.88
N LEU A 68 2.71 -6.34 -4.37
CA LEU A 68 2.76 -4.90 -4.56
C LEU A 68 3.89 -4.53 -5.51
N GLU A 69 3.63 -3.53 -6.34
CA GLU A 69 4.63 -2.82 -7.14
C GLU A 69 4.85 -1.45 -6.50
N LEU A 70 6.09 -1.15 -6.18
CA LEU A 70 6.51 0.13 -5.61
C LEU A 70 7.30 0.87 -6.67
N ILE A 71 6.88 2.08 -7.04
CA ILE A 71 7.47 2.87 -8.12
C ILE A 71 7.99 4.18 -7.56
N GLU A 72 9.27 4.46 -7.73
CA GLU A 72 9.83 5.79 -7.49
C GLU A 72 10.18 6.44 -8.81
N TYR A 73 9.51 7.54 -9.14
CA TYR A 73 9.89 8.38 -10.28
C TYR A 73 11.08 9.26 -9.90
N LYS A 74 12.16 9.17 -10.67
CA LYS A 74 13.32 10.08 -10.61
C LYS A 74 13.10 11.31 -11.51
N GLY A 75 12.37 11.17 -12.60
CA GLY A 75 11.92 12.17 -13.55
C GLY A 75 10.43 12.00 -13.90
N PRO A 76 9.76 13.04 -14.39
CA PRO A 76 10.21 14.43 -14.61
C PRO A 76 10.34 15.24 -13.31
N ALA A 77 10.98 16.42 -13.38
CA ALA A 77 11.26 17.23 -12.19
C ALA A 77 10.02 17.90 -11.57
N ASP A 78 8.96 18.09 -12.34
CA ASP A 78 7.71 18.74 -11.94
C ASP A 78 6.69 17.78 -11.28
N ARG A 79 7.07 16.52 -11.02
CA ARG A 79 6.21 15.57 -10.31
C ARG A 79 5.89 16.07 -8.89
N ALA A 80 4.69 15.76 -8.41
CA ALA A 80 4.19 16.21 -7.12
C ALA A 80 3.72 15.03 -6.27
N VAL A 81 3.61 15.25 -4.96
CA VAL A 81 2.96 14.33 -4.03
C VAL A 81 1.48 14.69 -3.97
N ILE A 82 0.61 13.70 -4.16
CA ILE A 82 -0.84 13.86 -4.08
C ILE A 82 -1.26 13.93 -2.61
N GLN A 83 -1.91 15.05 -2.22
CA GLN A 83 -2.44 15.25 -0.88
C GLN A 83 -3.96 14.99 -0.86
N SER A 84 -4.37 13.73 -1.04
CA SER A 84 -5.79 13.34 -0.95
C SER A 84 -6.17 12.94 0.48
N ARG A 85 -7.42 13.18 0.87
CA ARG A 85 -8.00 12.61 2.10
C ARG A 85 -8.58 11.22 1.77
N LEU A 86 -8.85 10.41 2.78
CA LEU A 86 -9.47 9.09 2.59
C LEU A 86 -10.85 9.16 1.90
N CYS A 87 -11.55 10.28 2.04
CA CYS A 87 -12.87 10.52 1.45
C CYS A 87 -12.83 11.13 0.04
N ASP A 88 -11.66 11.48 -0.48
CA ASP A 88 -11.55 12.08 -1.81
C ASP A 88 -11.63 10.99 -2.88
N ALA A 89 -12.43 11.22 -3.91
CA ALA A 89 -12.59 10.26 -5.00
C ALA A 89 -11.24 10.00 -5.68
N GLY A 90 -10.91 8.72 -5.87
CA GLY A 90 -9.59 8.28 -6.36
C GLY A 90 -8.62 7.88 -5.23
N SER A 91 -8.93 8.16 -3.97
CA SER A 91 -8.18 7.62 -2.83
C SER A 91 -8.30 6.09 -2.79
N ALA A 92 -7.20 5.41 -2.50
CA ALA A 92 -7.15 3.96 -2.39
C ALA A 92 -6.33 3.54 -1.17
N HIS A 93 -6.56 2.32 -0.69
CA HIS A 93 -5.79 1.68 0.37
C HIS A 93 -5.66 0.19 0.11
N ILE A 94 -4.73 -0.45 0.81
CA ILE A 94 -4.68 -1.91 0.95
C ILE A 94 -5.11 -2.30 2.34
N GLY A 95 -5.84 -3.42 2.46
CA GLY A 95 -6.23 -4.02 3.74
C GLY A 95 -5.33 -5.20 4.08
N LEU A 96 -4.82 -5.25 5.32
CA LEU A 96 -4.00 -6.33 5.86
C LEU A 96 -4.67 -6.90 7.10
N ASP A 97 -4.94 -8.20 7.09
CA ASP A 97 -5.35 -8.90 8.31
C ASP A 97 -4.14 -9.06 9.23
N VAL A 98 -4.29 -8.69 10.49
CA VAL A 98 -3.24 -8.75 11.52
C VAL A 98 -3.74 -9.46 12.78
N ASP A 99 -2.84 -10.02 13.53
CA ASP A 99 -3.12 -10.66 14.82
C ASP A 99 -3.11 -9.66 16.00
N ASP A 100 -2.33 -8.58 15.91
CA ASP A 100 -2.21 -7.52 16.92
C ASP A 100 -2.18 -6.14 16.24
N ILE A 101 -3.31 -5.46 16.25
CA ILE A 101 -3.47 -4.17 15.58
C ILE A 101 -2.70 -3.04 16.27
N GLU A 102 -2.54 -3.07 17.61
CA GLU A 102 -1.74 -2.09 18.33
C GLU A 102 -0.26 -2.22 17.98
N ALA A 103 0.24 -3.46 17.92
CA ALA A 103 1.60 -3.73 17.49
C ALA A 103 1.82 -3.28 16.04
N ALA A 104 0.89 -3.60 15.14
CA ALA A 104 0.97 -3.21 13.73
C ALA A 104 1.04 -1.70 13.56
N VAL A 105 0.16 -0.95 14.21
CA VAL A 105 0.13 0.52 14.16
C VAL A 105 1.39 1.13 14.77
N ARG A 106 1.87 0.61 15.90
CA ARG A 106 3.10 1.08 16.54
C ARG A 106 4.31 0.90 15.62
N VAL A 107 4.49 -0.32 15.09
CA VAL A 107 5.61 -0.64 14.19
C VAL A 107 5.52 0.20 12.91
N ALA A 108 4.36 0.34 12.32
CA ALA A 108 4.15 1.21 11.15
C ALA A 108 4.61 2.65 11.41
N GLY A 109 4.41 3.13 12.65
CA GLY A 109 4.86 4.45 13.09
C GLY A 109 6.37 4.66 12.99
N ASP A 110 7.18 3.62 13.22
CA ASP A 110 8.64 3.66 13.12
C ASP A 110 9.11 3.87 11.66
N TYR A 111 8.27 3.50 10.69
CA TYR A 111 8.51 3.67 9.25
C TYR A 111 7.78 4.89 8.64
N GLY A 112 7.22 5.76 9.49
CA GLY A 112 6.60 7.01 9.04
C GLY A 112 5.11 6.92 8.70
N PHE A 113 4.47 5.75 8.90
CA PHE A 113 3.03 5.61 8.76
C PHE A 113 2.33 6.09 10.04
N ARG A 114 1.50 7.11 9.92
CA ARG A 114 0.78 7.72 11.05
C ARG A 114 -0.69 7.30 11.05
N LEU A 115 -1.26 7.09 12.23
CA LEU A 115 -2.68 6.83 12.40
C LEU A 115 -3.49 7.98 11.78
N ALA A 116 -4.43 7.65 10.90
CA ALA A 116 -5.30 8.64 10.26
C ALA A 116 -6.50 9.04 11.15
N GLY A 117 -6.86 8.19 12.09
CA GLY A 117 -7.93 8.36 13.06
C GLY A 117 -7.60 7.63 14.35
N GLU A 118 -8.47 6.73 14.77
CA GLU A 118 -8.31 5.88 15.96
C GLU A 118 -8.36 4.40 15.60
N ILE A 119 -7.86 3.54 16.49
CA ILE A 119 -8.14 2.11 16.43
C ILE A 119 -9.55 1.91 16.99
N ILE A 120 -10.48 1.42 16.19
CA ILE A 120 -11.87 1.21 16.60
C ILE A 120 -12.22 -0.27 16.64
N THR A 121 -13.19 -0.61 17.49
CA THR A 121 -13.89 -1.89 17.43
C THR A 121 -15.25 -1.65 16.77
N ILE A 122 -15.56 -2.45 15.75
CA ILE A 122 -16.88 -2.39 15.09
C ILE A 122 -17.90 -3.02 16.04
N ASP A 123 -18.90 -2.26 16.44
CA ASP A 123 -19.88 -2.66 17.44
C ASP A 123 -21.12 -3.39 16.89
N ASN A 124 -21.35 -3.33 15.57
CA ASN A 124 -22.53 -3.92 14.94
C ASN A 124 -22.27 -4.41 13.50
N GLY A 125 -23.27 -5.14 12.95
CA GLY A 125 -23.23 -5.64 11.57
C GLY A 125 -22.35 -6.89 11.39
N PRO A 126 -22.10 -7.28 10.12
CA PRO A 126 -21.37 -8.53 9.80
C PRO A 126 -19.92 -8.56 10.29
N ASN A 127 -19.34 -7.40 10.58
CA ASN A 127 -17.96 -7.25 11.05
C ASN A 127 -17.89 -6.91 12.55
N ALA A 128 -18.98 -7.05 13.31
CA ALA A 128 -19.00 -6.76 14.74
C ALA A 128 -17.90 -7.52 15.50
N GLY A 129 -17.21 -6.82 16.39
CA GLY A 129 -16.08 -7.33 17.15
C GLY A 129 -14.73 -7.24 16.43
N ARG A 130 -14.69 -6.98 15.13
CA ARG A 130 -13.44 -6.69 14.42
C ARG A 130 -12.88 -5.34 14.84
N ARG A 131 -11.56 -5.26 14.90
CA ARG A 131 -10.85 -4.01 15.14
C ARG A 131 -10.24 -3.51 13.83
N VAL A 132 -10.30 -2.22 13.61
CA VAL A 132 -9.86 -1.59 12.35
C VAL A 132 -9.09 -0.33 12.66
N ALA A 133 -8.02 -0.08 11.90
CA ALA A 133 -7.24 1.14 11.93
C ALA A 133 -6.68 1.46 10.55
N TYR A 134 -6.56 2.75 10.24
CA TYR A 134 -5.89 3.24 9.03
C TYR A 134 -4.61 3.95 9.41
N THR A 135 -3.51 3.61 8.74
CA THR A 135 -2.28 4.39 8.79
C THR A 135 -1.94 4.94 7.41
N ARG A 136 -1.21 6.04 7.40
CA ARG A 136 -0.84 6.74 6.19
C ARG A 136 0.56 7.31 6.29
N ASP A 137 1.33 7.20 5.21
CA ASP A 137 2.65 7.82 5.10
C ASP A 137 2.60 9.22 4.46
N GLN A 138 3.77 9.83 4.30
CA GLN A 138 3.91 11.17 3.72
C GLN A 138 3.52 11.23 2.23
N ASP A 139 3.53 10.11 1.51
CA ASP A 139 3.17 10.02 0.09
C ASP A 139 1.68 9.76 -0.11
N GLY A 140 0.95 9.53 1.00
CA GLY A 140 -0.45 9.19 0.97
C GLY A 140 -0.73 7.70 0.79
N VAL A 141 0.31 6.86 0.80
CA VAL A 141 0.12 5.40 0.86
C VAL A 141 -0.65 5.05 2.12
N THR A 142 -1.79 4.41 1.94
CA THR A 142 -2.70 4.10 3.04
C THR A 142 -2.79 2.60 3.24
N VAL A 143 -2.64 2.17 4.48
CA VAL A 143 -2.78 0.79 4.92
C VAL A 143 -3.88 0.71 5.96
N GLU A 144 -4.89 -0.13 5.70
CA GLU A 144 -5.90 -0.54 6.66
C GLU A 144 -5.45 -1.82 7.34
N TYR A 145 -5.48 -1.84 8.66
CA TYR A 145 -5.27 -3.06 9.45
C TYR A 145 -6.60 -3.57 9.97
N LEU A 146 -6.80 -4.88 9.83
CA LEU A 146 -8.00 -5.56 10.28
C LEU A 146 -7.60 -6.69 11.23
N GLN A 147 -8.07 -6.63 12.47
CA GLN A 147 -7.91 -7.70 13.43
C GLN A 147 -9.24 -8.41 13.63
N ALA A 148 -9.23 -9.74 13.54
CA ALA A 148 -10.43 -10.53 13.80
C ALA A 148 -10.96 -10.29 15.23
N ALA A 149 -12.27 -10.44 15.40
CA ALA A 149 -12.85 -10.46 16.74
C ALA A 149 -12.17 -11.57 17.57
N SER A 150 -11.84 -11.25 18.82
CA SER A 150 -11.35 -12.28 19.75
C SER A 150 -12.40 -13.38 19.82
N SER A 151 -12.05 -14.61 19.44
CA SER A 151 -12.89 -15.77 19.70
C SER A 151 -13.07 -15.83 21.21
N GLY A 152 -14.27 -15.46 21.70
CA GLY A 152 -14.60 -15.59 23.11
C GLY A 152 -14.29 -17.00 23.52
N ALA A 153 -13.43 -17.16 24.52
CA ALA A 153 -13.27 -18.43 25.19
C ALA A 153 -14.67 -18.82 25.74
N GLN A 154 -15.28 -19.82 25.11
CA GLN A 154 -16.43 -20.53 25.69
C GLN A 154 -15.94 -21.45 26.78
#